data_14dabea930a7ecbc10787feae48d3f78
#
_entry.id   14dabea930a7ecbc10787feae48d3f78
#
_cell.length_a   1.000
_cell.length_b   1.000
_cell.length_c   1.000
_cell.angle_alpha   90.00
_cell.angle_beta   90.00
_cell.angle_gamma   90.00
#
_symmetry.space_group_name_H-M   'P 1'
#
loop_
_entity.id
_entity.type
_entity.pdbx_description
1 polymer ?
#
loop_
_entity_poly.entity_id
_entity_poly.type
_entity_poly.pdbx_seq_one_letter_code
_entity_poly.pdbx_strand_id
1 'polypeptide(L)'
;SDSVQFAKDFIRKWIEEQLLYEKAEHNVRGDERIERMVADYRRTLILNRYEQYLISQKMNEELSEDELQQYYEDNKQLFILEEPIIKGVFIKAPQVASGLKDLKKWYKDSSDKALEELEKYAFRNAVIYDYFYDYWLPVSELENKIIVNLAEIGKDFETHRNIEAEDEDYCYLLHIEEH
;
A
#
# COMPACT_ATOMS: atom_id res chain seq x y z
N SER A 1 -3.37 11.61 36.50
CA SER A 1 -2.97 10.78 35.38
C SER A 1 -3.93 11.01 34.23
N ASP A 2 -3.42 11.26 33.03
CA ASP A 2 -4.15 11.69 31.82
C ASP A 2 -5.32 10.77 31.41
N SER A 3 -5.20 9.47 31.64
CA SER A 3 -6.25 8.49 31.30
C SER A 3 -7.53 8.67 32.14
N VAL A 4 -7.44 9.06 33.40
CA VAL A 4 -8.61 9.31 34.28
C VAL A 4 -9.31 10.61 33.85
N GLN A 5 -8.55 11.62 33.48
CA GLN A 5 -9.10 12.88 33.00
C GLN A 5 -9.80 12.69 31.66
N PHE A 6 -9.17 11.98 30.74
CA PHE A 6 -9.77 11.60 29.46
C PHE A 6 -11.11 10.85 29.62
N ALA A 7 -11.13 9.85 30.52
CA ALA A 7 -12.38 9.11 30.80
C ALA A 7 -13.49 10.02 31.37
N LYS A 8 -13.16 10.96 32.26
CA LYS A 8 -14.13 11.92 32.81
C LYS A 8 -14.67 12.86 31.74
N ASP A 9 -13.80 13.36 30.85
CA ASP A 9 -14.20 14.27 29.79
C ASP A 9 -15.04 13.53 28.73
N PHE A 10 -14.73 12.29 28.43
CA PHE A 10 -15.55 11.44 27.58
C PHE A 10 -16.96 11.21 28.14
N ILE A 11 -17.03 10.82 29.44
CA ILE A 11 -18.32 10.60 30.12
C ILE A 11 -19.15 11.89 30.16
N ARG A 12 -18.53 13.04 30.47
CA ARG A 12 -19.22 14.34 30.46
C ARG A 12 -19.80 14.64 29.10
N LYS A 13 -18.99 14.56 28.06
CA LYS A 13 -19.41 14.78 26.67
C LYS A 13 -20.57 13.85 26.27
N TRP A 14 -20.47 12.59 26.62
CA TRP A 14 -21.53 11.62 26.35
C TRP A 14 -22.84 11.99 27.07
N ILE A 15 -22.77 12.39 28.34
CA ILE A 15 -23.97 12.83 29.09
C ILE A 15 -24.58 14.08 28.44
N GLU A 16 -23.77 15.07 28.07
CA GLU A 16 -24.24 16.28 27.39
C GLU A 16 -24.93 15.96 26.07
N GLU A 17 -24.36 15.05 25.27
CA GLU A 17 -24.93 14.58 24.02
C GLU A 17 -26.26 13.85 24.24
N GLN A 18 -26.37 12.98 25.25
CA GLN A 18 -27.62 12.27 25.57
C GLN A 18 -28.73 13.25 26.00
N LEU A 19 -28.42 14.20 26.87
CA LEU A 19 -29.40 15.18 27.34
C LEU A 19 -29.87 16.11 26.21
N LEU A 20 -28.94 16.49 25.33
CA LEU A 20 -29.27 17.29 24.13
C LEU A 20 -30.16 16.50 23.17
N TYR A 21 -29.81 15.21 22.93
CA TYR A 21 -30.59 14.34 22.06
C TYR A 21 -32.02 14.14 22.58
N GLU A 22 -32.19 13.85 23.87
CA GLU A 22 -33.49 13.67 24.49
C GLU A 22 -34.37 14.90 24.36
N LYS A 23 -33.79 16.11 24.59
CA LYS A 23 -34.51 17.38 24.38
C LYS A 23 -34.85 17.61 22.92
N ALA A 24 -33.92 17.37 22.02
CA ALA A 24 -34.10 17.53 20.59
C ALA A 24 -35.19 16.58 20.08
N GLU A 25 -35.14 15.29 20.45
CA GLU A 25 -36.13 14.29 20.07
C GLU A 25 -37.53 14.70 20.49
N HIS A 26 -37.68 15.22 21.73
CA HIS A 26 -38.98 15.72 22.19
C HIS A 26 -39.52 16.89 21.35
N ASN A 27 -38.64 17.80 20.92
CA ASN A 27 -39.01 18.99 20.18
C ASN A 27 -39.29 18.77 18.68
N VAL A 28 -38.62 17.74 18.09
CA VAL A 28 -38.76 17.40 16.67
C VAL A 28 -39.56 16.13 16.43
N ARG A 29 -40.19 15.61 17.47
CA ARG A 29 -41.01 14.38 17.39
C ARG A 29 -42.14 14.55 16.39
N GLY A 30 -42.20 13.66 15.40
CA GLY A 30 -43.20 13.70 14.35
C GLY A 30 -42.87 14.64 13.19
N ASP A 31 -41.62 15.10 13.09
CA ASP A 31 -41.19 15.85 11.91
C ASP A 31 -41.22 14.91 10.69
N GLU A 32 -42.16 15.14 9.78
CA GLU A 32 -42.39 14.33 8.58
C GLU A 32 -41.17 14.29 7.66
N ARG A 33 -40.29 15.28 7.72
CA ARG A 33 -39.06 15.30 6.92
C ARG A 33 -38.07 14.33 7.47
N ILE A 34 -37.89 14.27 8.79
CA ILE A 34 -37.00 13.29 9.46
C ILE A 34 -37.53 11.87 9.21
N GLU A 35 -38.84 11.66 9.39
CA GLU A 35 -39.44 10.35 9.16
C GLU A 35 -39.24 9.84 7.71
N ARG A 36 -39.42 10.74 6.73
CA ARG A 36 -39.13 10.40 5.33
C ARG A 36 -37.67 10.04 5.10
N MET A 37 -36.74 10.84 5.60
CA MET A 37 -35.30 10.58 5.46
C MET A 37 -34.91 9.22 6.10
N VAL A 38 -35.43 8.91 7.27
CA VAL A 38 -35.19 7.63 7.96
C VAL A 38 -35.78 6.46 7.16
N ALA A 39 -36.99 6.61 6.63
CA ALA A 39 -37.62 5.59 5.80
C ALA A 39 -36.85 5.32 4.49
N ASP A 40 -36.39 6.37 3.81
CA ASP A 40 -35.59 6.25 2.59
C ASP A 40 -34.23 5.62 2.87
N TYR A 41 -33.55 6.01 3.94
CA TYR A 41 -32.29 5.42 4.36
C TYR A 41 -32.45 3.93 4.73
N ARG A 42 -33.47 3.61 5.49
CA ARG A 42 -33.82 2.22 5.84
C ARG A 42 -34.06 1.37 4.59
N ARG A 43 -34.80 1.90 3.61
CA ARG A 43 -35.06 1.24 2.33
C ARG A 43 -33.74 0.94 1.59
N THR A 44 -32.87 1.93 1.50
CA THR A 44 -31.55 1.79 0.86
C THR A 44 -30.72 0.70 1.52
N LEU A 45 -30.66 0.69 2.85
CA LEU A 45 -29.92 -0.34 3.61
C LEU A 45 -30.50 -1.75 3.37
N ILE A 46 -31.82 -1.90 3.33
CA ILE A 46 -32.47 -3.18 3.09
C ILE A 46 -32.17 -3.67 1.67
N LEU A 47 -32.27 -2.82 0.67
CA LEU A 47 -31.97 -3.15 -0.73
C LEU A 47 -30.49 -3.57 -0.89
N ASN A 48 -29.55 -2.78 -0.40
CA ASN A 48 -28.13 -3.13 -0.43
C ASN A 48 -27.85 -4.47 0.26
N ARG A 49 -28.45 -4.71 1.41
CA ARG A 49 -28.27 -5.98 2.12
C ARG A 49 -28.84 -7.17 1.35
N TYR A 50 -29.99 -6.97 0.71
CA TYR A 50 -30.59 -8.00 -0.12
C TYR A 50 -29.79 -8.28 -1.39
N GLU A 51 -29.28 -7.27 -2.05
CA GLU A 51 -28.38 -7.40 -3.21
C GLU A 51 -27.13 -8.20 -2.84
N GLN A 52 -26.47 -7.85 -1.72
CA GLN A 52 -25.33 -8.61 -1.22
C GLN A 52 -25.68 -10.08 -0.91
N TYR A 53 -26.87 -10.31 -0.34
CA TYR A 53 -27.34 -11.67 -0.10
C TYR A 53 -27.54 -12.45 -1.42
N LEU A 54 -28.17 -11.84 -2.44
CA LEU A 54 -28.34 -12.47 -3.75
C LEU A 54 -27.00 -12.77 -4.43
N ILE A 55 -26.05 -11.82 -4.34
CA ILE A 55 -24.69 -12.01 -4.85
C ILE A 55 -24.01 -13.19 -4.15
N SER A 56 -24.05 -13.22 -2.83
CA SER A 56 -23.43 -14.31 -2.05
C SER A 56 -24.03 -15.68 -2.36
N GLN A 57 -25.33 -15.74 -2.64
CA GLN A 57 -26.01 -16.98 -3.03
C GLN A 57 -25.58 -17.50 -4.41
N LYS A 58 -25.23 -16.58 -5.33
CA LYS A 58 -24.82 -16.93 -6.69
C LYS A 58 -23.29 -17.11 -6.82
N MET A 59 -22.51 -16.47 -5.96
CA MET A 59 -21.05 -16.50 -5.97
C MET A 59 -20.45 -17.54 -5.02
N ASN A 60 -21.23 -18.50 -4.53
CA ASN A 60 -20.75 -19.55 -3.62
C ASN A 60 -20.00 -20.70 -4.34
N GLU A 61 -19.62 -20.52 -5.59
CA GLU A 61 -18.73 -21.43 -6.26
C GLU A 61 -17.30 -20.90 -6.09
N GLU A 62 -16.46 -21.68 -5.42
CA GLU A 62 -15.01 -21.47 -5.44
C GLU A 62 -14.57 -21.55 -6.91
N LEU A 63 -14.04 -20.46 -7.44
CA LEU A 63 -13.46 -20.45 -8.77
C LEU A 63 -12.27 -21.40 -8.81
N SER A 64 -12.26 -22.31 -9.76
CA SER A 64 -11.11 -23.17 -10.00
C SER A 64 -9.97 -22.37 -10.63
N GLU A 65 -8.73 -22.82 -10.41
CA GLU A 65 -7.54 -22.24 -11.08
C GLU A 65 -7.68 -22.24 -12.62
N ASP A 66 -8.28 -23.28 -13.18
CA ASP A 66 -8.52 -23.38 -14.63
C ASP A 66 -9.48 -22.30 -15.14
N GLU A 67 -10.55 -21.99 -14.37
CA GLU A 67 -11.49 -20.91 -14.72
C GLU A 67 -10.84 -19.54 -14.61
N LEU A 68 -10.00 -19.31 -13.59
CA LEU A 68 -9.25 -18.08 -13.43
C LEU A 68 -8.27 -17.89 -14.59
N GLN A 69 -7.54 -18.94 -14.97
CA GLN A 69 -6.61 -18.90 -16.08
C GLN A 69 -7.32 -18.66 -17.41
N GLN A 70 -8.43 -19.35 -17.65
CA GLN A 70 -9.23 -19.14 -18.86
C GLN A 70 -9.75 -17.70 -18.95
N TYR A 71 -10.28 -17.16 -17.85
CA TYR A 71 -10.75 -15.77 -17.80
C TYR A 71 -9.61 -14.78 -18.11
N TYR A 72 -8.44 -15.00 -17.52
CA TYR A 72 -7.28 -14.16 -17.81
C TYR A 72 -6.87 -14.21 -19.27
N GLU A 73 -6.77 -15.42 -19.88
CA GLU A 73 -6.43 -15.60 -21.29
C GLU A 73 -7.41 -14.88 -22.23
N ASP A 74 -8.70 -14.98 -21.93
CA ASP A 74 -9.77 -14.38 -22.74
C ASP A 74 -9.84 -12.85 -22.58
N ASN A 75 -9.29 -12.31 -21.50
CA ASN A 75 -9.42 -10.89 -21.11
C ASN A 75 -8.08 -10.19 -20.90
N LYS A 76 -6.97 -10.67 -21.47
CA LYS A 76 -5.61 -10.09 -21.28
C LYS A 76 -5.54 -8.58 -21.49
N GLN A 77 -6.36 -8.04 -22.39
CA GLN A 77 -6.44 -6.61 -22.66
C GLN A 77 -6.93 -5.77 -21.47
N LEU A 78 -7.57 -6.39 -20.47
CA LEU A 78 -8.03 -5.72 -19.25
C LEU A 78 -6.93 -5.66 -18.17
N PHE A 79 -5.86 -6.46 -18.34
CA PHE A 79 -4.78 -6.63 -17.36
C PHE A 79 -3.46 -5.99 -17.85
N ILE A 80 -3.57 -4.95 -18.67
CA ILE A 80 -2.41 -4.18 -19.12
C ILE A 80 -1.99 -3.24 -17.98
N LEU A 81 -0.72 -3.33 -17.59
CA LEU A 81 -0.14 -2.42 -16.61
C LEU A 81 0.01 -1.02 -17.21
N GLU A 82 -0.38 0.00 -16.48
CA GLU A 82 -0.23 1.40 -16.88
C GLU A 82 1.23 1.87 -16.82
N GLU A 83 2.02 1.25 -15.94
CA GLU A 83 3.45 1.51 -15.76
C GLU A 83 4.23 0.22 -15.50
N PRO A 84 5.56 0.22 -15.72
CA PRO A 84 6.40 -0.91 -15.37
C PRO A 84 6.39 -1.17 -13.87
N ILE A 85 6.41 -2.45 -13.50
CA ILE A 85 6.56 -2.92 -12.13
C ILE A 85 7.83 -3.75 -12.01
N ILE A 86 8.46 -3.70 -10.85
CA ILE A 86 9.72 -4.39 -10.59
C ILE A 86 9.73 -5.09 -9.24
N LYS A 87 10.56 -6.12 -9.11
CA LYS A 87 10.98 -6.71 -7.83
C LYS A 87 12.48 -6.54 -7.66
N GLY A 88 12.93 -6.34 -6.42
CA GLY A 88 14.35 -6.19 -6.14
C GLY A 88 14.65 -5.48 -4.83
N VAL A 89 15.73 -4.70 -4.82
CA VAL A 89 16.16 -3.93 -3.66
C VAL A 89 16.70 -2.57 -4.07
N PHE A 90 16.34 -1.54 -3.32
CA PHE A 90 16.87 -0.20 -3.47
C PHE A 90 17.56 0.26 -2.18
N ILE A 91 18.76 0.84 -2.33
CA ILE A 91 19.55 1.35 -1.21
C ILE A 91 20.08 2.75 -1.53
N LYS A 92 19.88 3.66 -0.57
CA LYS A 92 20.52 4.97 -0.54
C LYS A 92 21.44 5.03 0.68
N ALA A 93 22.74 5.19 0.45
CA ALA A 93 23.74 5.26 1.52
C ALA A 93 24.61 6.51 1.38
N PRO A 94 25.07 7.12 2.50
CA PRO A 94 25.98 8.26 2.43
C PRO A 94 27.30 7.89 1.75
N GLN A 95 27.88 8.79 0.93
CA GLN A 95 29.17 8.61 0.28
C GLN A 95 30.32 8.41 1.29
N VAL A 96 30.19 9.01 2.47
CA VAL A 96 31.18 8.88 3.56
C VAL A 96 31.05 7.58 4.37
N ALA A 97 30.05 6.75 4.10
CA ALA A 97 29.85 5.51 4.84
C ALA A 97 30.96 4.50 4.56
N SER A 98 31.43 3.84 5.60
CA SER A 98 32.44 2.76 5.46
C SER A 98 31.83 1.54 4.80
N GLY A 99 32.60 0.80 4.00
CA GLY A 99 32.15 -0.47 3.41
C GLY A 99 31.34 -0.35 2.12
N LEU A 100 31.25 0.83 1.48
CA LEU A 100 30.55 1.01 0.19
C LEU A 100 31.03 0.06 -0.91
N LYS A 101 32.33 -0.33 -0.92
CA LYS A 101 32.85 -1.30 -1.89
C LYS A 101 32.21 -2.69 -1.75
N ASP A 102 31.92 -3.08 -0.54
CA ASP A 102 31.31 -4.37 -0.27
C ASP A 102 29.80 -4.28 -0.50
N LEU A 103 29.18 -3.16 -0.14
CA LEU A 103 27.78 -2.86 -0.51
C LEU A 103 27.57 -3.00 -2.02
N LYS A 104 28.42 -2.40 -2.85
CA LYS A 104 28.38 -2.48 -4.33
C LYS A 104 28.61 -3.87 -4.91
N LYS A 105 29.04 -4.84 -4.11
CA LYS A 105 29.07 -6.26 -4.49
C LYS A 105 27.81 -6.97 -4.08
N TRP A 106 27.36 -6.76 -2.83
CA TRP A 106 26.21 -7.48 -2.28
C TRP A 106 24.90 -7.13 -2.98
N TYR A 107 24.67 -5.84 -3.33
CA TYR A 107 23.41 -5.44 -3.94
C TYR A 107 23.16 -6.06 -5.33
N LYS A 108 24.20 -6.61 -5.98
CA LYS A 108 24.12 -7.30 -7.30
C LYS A 108 23.86 -8.79 -7.18
N ASP A 109 23.90 -9.32 -5.96
CA ASP A 109 23.84 -10.74 -5.67
C ASP A 109 22.57 -11.01 -4.85
N SER A 110 21.62 -11.75 -5.45
CA SER A 110 20.36 -12.14 -4.81
C SER A 110 20.47 -13.40 -3.94
N SER A 111 21.70 -13.88 -3.65
CA SER A 111 21.88 -15.00 -2.72
C SER A 111 21.51 -14.61 -1.28
N ASP A 112 20.95 -15.56 -0.52
CA ASP A 112 20.57 -15.36 0.88
C ASP A 112 21.67 -14.72 1.72
N LYS A 113 22.93 -15.14 1.47
CA LYS A 113 24.10 -14.62 2.17
C LYS A 113 24.37 -13.16 1.84
N ALA A 114 24.25 -12.77 0.58
CA ALA A 114 24.47 -11.40 0.16
C ALA A 114 23.34 -10.48 0.68
N LEU A 115 22.10 -10.95 0.64
CA LEU A 115 20.94 -10.24 1.19
C LEU A 115 21.07 -10.04 2.71
N GLU A 116 21.53 -11.05 3.46
CA GLU A 116 21.78 -10.92 4.90
C GLU A 116 22.86 -9.86 5.23
N GLU A 117 23.98 -9.85 4.49
CA GLU A 117 25.04 -8.85 4.67
C GLU A 117 24.57 -7.44 4.26
N LEU A 118 23.76 -7.36 3.22
CA LEU A 118 23.14 -6.14 2.73
C LEU A 118 22.18 -5.52 3.75
N GLU A 119 21.32 -6.34 4.37
CA GLU A 119 20.41 -5.93 5.43
C GLU A 119 21.18 -5.43 6.67
N LYS A 120 22.21 -6.18 7.10
CA LYS A 120 23.09 -5.78 8.21
C LYS A 120 23.79 -4.44 7.96
N TYR A 121 24.24 -4.24 6.73
CA TYR A 121 24.87 -2.99 6.32
C TYR A 121 23.84 -1.85 6.32
N ALA A 122 22.69 -2.08 5.71
CA ALA A 122 21.63 -1.09 5.56
C ALA A 122 21.14 -0.60 6.93
N PHE A 123 20.92 -1.49 7.87
CA PHE A 123 20.51 -1.15 9.24
C PHE A 123 21.47 -0.16 9.92
N ARG A 124 22.76 -0.21 9.60
CA ARG A 124 23.78 0.61 10.26
C ARG A 124 24.11 1.91 9.51
N ASN A 125 23.99 1.89 8.19
CA ASN A 125 24.60 2.93 7.34
C ASN A 125 23.64 3.51 6.30
N ALA A 126 22.57 2.83 5.90
CA ALA A 126 21.68 3.31 4.84
C ALA A 126 20.73 4.40 5.36
N VAL A 127 20.41 5.34 4.50
CA VAL A 127 19.36 6.34 4.70
C VAL A 127 18.00 5.77 4.25
N ILE A 128 18.02 4.99 3.16
CA ILE A 128 16.86 4.26 2.66
C ILE A 128 17.32 2.83 2.35
N TYR A 129 16.49 1.87 2.75
CA TYR A 129 16.59 0.48 2.39
C TYR A 129 15.19 -0.03 2.09
N ASP A 130 14.89 -0.24 0.83
CA ASP A 130 13.63 -0.77 0.36
C ASP A 130 13.87 -2.15 -0.22
N TYR A 131 13.32 -3.18 0.45
CA TYR A 131 13.34 -4.56 0.02
C TYR A 131 11.96 -4.94 -0.54
N PHE A 132 11.89 -5.30 -1.83
CA PHE A 132 10.64 -5.60 -2.52
C PHE A 132 10.75 -6.85 -3.42
N TYR A 133 11.51 -7.86 -2.99
CA TYR A 133 11.56 -9.16 -3.68
C TYR A 133 10.24 -9.92 -3.57
N ASP A 134 9.48 -9.71 -2.51
CA ASP A 134 8.25 -10.45 -2.21
C ASP A 134 6.98 -9.83 -2.83
N TYR A 135 7.08 -8.60 -3.33
CA TYR A 135 5.96 -7.90 -3.93
C TYR A 135 6.40 -7.02 -5.11
N TRP A 136 5.46 -6.76 -6.01
CA TRP A 136 5.67 -5.89 -7.16
C TRP A 136 5.60 -4.42 -6.76
N LEU A 137 6.60 -3.64 -7.12
CA LEU A 137 6.69 -2.21 -6.86
C LEU A 137 6.58 -1.45 -8.18
N PRO A 138 5.65 -0.48 -8.32
CA PRO A 138 5.62 0.45 -9.44
C PRO A 138 6.90 1.28 -9.52
N VAL A 139 7.43 1.47 -10.72
CA VAL A 139 8.68 2.22 -10.92
C VAL A 139 8.55 3.67 -10.47
N SER A 140 7.36 4.27 -10.61
CA SER A 140 7.04 5.62 -10.15
C SER A 140 7.28 5.85 -8.64
N GLU A 141 7.15 4.80 -7.82
CA GLU A 141 7.42 4.90 -6.38
C GLU A 141 8.90 5.11 -6.04
N LEU A 142 9.81 4.73 -6.95
CA LEU A 142 11.26 4.95 -6.80
C LEU A 142 11.74 6.25 -7.44
N GLU A 143 11.01 6.84 -8.38
CA GLU A 143 11.44 8.04 -9.12
C GLU A 143 11.79 9.22 -8.20
N ASN A 144 11.08 9.37 -7.09
CA ASN A 144 11.35 10.42 -6.10
C ASN A 144 12.48 10.07 -5.11
N LYS A 145 12.99 8.85 -5.15
CA LYS A 145 14.02 8.34 -4.20
C LYS A 145 15.39 8.24 -4.84
N ILE A 146 15.45 8.16 -6.17
CA ILE A 146 16.67 8.00 -6.95
C ILE A 146 16.84 9.21 -7.90
N ILE A 147 18.10 9.57 -8.16
CA ILE A 147 18.43 10.71 -9.05
C ILE A 147 18.43 10.35 -10.55
N VAL A 148 18.20 9.09 -10.86
CA VAL A 148 18.19 8.58 -12.24
C VAL A 148 16.74 8.54 -12.76
N ASN A 149 16.56 8.94 -14.02
CA ASN A 149 15.27 8.83 -14.68
C ASN A 149 14.98 7.35 -15.02
N LEU A 150 14.26 6.66 -14.14
CA LEU A 150 13.92 5.25 -14.30
C LEU A 150 12.96 5.01 -15.48
N ALA A 151 12.15 6.00 -15.85
CA ALA A 151 11.26 5.89 -16.99
C ALA A 151 12.00 5.79 -18.33
N GLU A 152 13.19 6.39 -18.44
CA GLU A 152 14.06 6.24 -19.61
C GLU A 152 14.75 4.87 -19.64
N ILE A 153 15.16 4.36 -18.48
CA ILE A 153 15.83 3.06 -18.34
C ILE A 153 14.82 1.92 -18.44
N GLY A 154 13.57 2.13 -17.99
CA GLY A 154 12.53 1.12 -17.88
C GLY A 154 12.12 0.44 -19.19
N LYS A 155 12.56 0.97 -20.33
CA LYS A 155 12.38 0.31 -21.63
C LYS A 155 13.35 -0.86 -21.85
N ASP A 156 14.34 -1.04 -20.98
CA ASP A 156 15.40 -2.03 -21.14
C ASP A 156 15.93 -2.56 -19.79
N PHE A 157 15.00 -2.91 -18.88
CA PHE A 157 15.36 -3.52 -17.59
C PHE A 157 16.03 -4.89 -17.75
N GLU A 158 15.84 -5.59 -18.89
CA GLU A 158 16.54 -6.82 -19.17
C GLU A 158 18.06 -6.64 -19.19
N THR A 159 18.53 -5.52 -19.72
CA THR A 159 19.97 -5.19 -19.80
C THR A 159 20.47 -4.34 -18.63
N HIS A 160 19.57 -3.62 -17.93
CA HIS A 160 19.91 -2.70 -16.85
C HIS A 160 19.41 -3.16 -15.49
N ARG A 161 19.70 -4.41 -15.12
CA ARG A 161 19.30 -4.97 -13.81
C ARG A 161 19.96 -4.31 -12.61
N ASN A 162 21.15 -3.73 -12.79
CA ASN A 162 21.91 -3.08 -11.73
C ASN A 162 22.12 -1.62 -12.08
N ILE A 163 21.51 -0.71 -11.35
CA ILE A 163 21.60 0.72 -11.53
C ILE A 163 22.38 1.31 -10.37
N GLU A 164 23.47 2.00 -10.70
CA GLU A 164 24.27 2.76 -9.76
C GLU A 164 24.23 4.24 -10.13
N ALA A 165 23.95 5.09 -9.15
CA ALA A 165 24.04 6.54 -9.28
C ALA A 165 24.66 7.15 -8.03
N GLU A 166 25.26 8.32 -8.18
CA GLU A 166 25.95 9.03 -7.10
C GLU A 166 25.71 10.53 -7.25
N ASP A 167 25.53 11.20 -6.13
CA ASP A 167 25.62 12.66 -6.02
C ASP A 167 26.71 13.05 -5.00
N GLU A 168 26.79 14.31 -4.60
CA GLU A 168 27.82 14.78 -3.67
C GLU A 168 27.71 14.11 -2.30
N ASP A 169 26.52 13.73 -1.87
CA ASP A 169 26.23 13.23 -0.53
C ASP A 169 25.95 11.73 -0.48
N TYR A 170 25.36 11.14 -1.55
CA TYR A 170 24.80 9.80 -1.52
C TYR A 170 25.18 8.93 -2.71
N CYS A 171 25.22 7.62 -2.43
CA CYS A 171 25.27 6.55 -3.41
C CYS A 171 23.90 5.89 -3.47
N TYR A 172 23.38 5.65 -4.68
CA TYR A 172 22.09 5.05 -4.97
C TYR A 172 22.33 3.75 -5.72
N LEU A 173 21.81 2.66 -5.19
CA LEU A 173 21.97 1.32 -5.74
C LEU A 173 20.59 0.69 -5.89
N LEU A 174 20.24 0.28 -7.10
CA LEU A 174 19.00 -0.43 -7.40
C LEU A 174 19.34 -1.74 -8.11
N HIS A 175 18.90 -2.86 -7.56
CA HIS A 175 18.93 -4.15 -8.22
C HIS A 175 17.52 -4.58 -8.57
N ILE A 176 17.32 -4.98 -9.83
CA ILE A 176 16.05 -5.46 -10.37
C ILE A 176 16.19 -6.95 -10.64
N GLU A 177 15.46 -7.76 -9.88
CA GLU A 177 15.42 -9.22 -10.03
C GLU A 177 14.40 -9.63 -11.09
N GLU A 178 13.17 -9.09 -10.98
CA GLU A 178 12.07 -9.35 -11.91
C GLU A 178 11.46 -8.02 -12.41
N HIS A 179 10.92 -8.01 -13.63
CA HIS A 179 10.23 -6.89 -14.25
C HIS A 179 9.14 -7.37 -15.21
#